data_b653e9717c0d50694462a58ed7161f63
#
_entry.id   b653e9717c0d50694462a58ed7161f63
#
_cell.length_a   1.000
_cell.length_b   1.000
_cell.length_c   1.000
_cell.angle_alpha   90.00
_cell.angle_beta   90.00
_cell.angle_gamma   90.00
#
_symmetry.space_group_name_H-M   'P 1'
#
loop_
_entity.id
_entity.type
_entity.pdbx_description
1 polymer ?
#
loop_
_entity_poly.entity_id
_entity_poly.type
_entity_poly.pdbx_seq_one_letter_code
_entity_poly.pdbx_strand_id
1 'polypeptide(L)'
;MADTLADLSRAIIAARAVDETDVMTLRKLVWADQALNRDVLDHLFQINDTLSAPSLAFADMFCEAVVHYALRQSPSHNFITEKTAHWLEARFCADGRLESHAELETLVHILEQAENAPETLKLRAIAQIESAILTGIGPTRKAGDIRPGTVDAAEVTLLRRLIFARGGDSGLVVSAHEAERLFSIKDATLGADNAREWTLLFVQAVGNHLMAHNAFRGISREEATRLNAVMDDAQVSIGGFLRRVSDSFSLKTLLSPKAAFGGQERRWADENAIAADRAIIRSEVDWLKSQIVADAKTDALEKALLAFIAEETASLNPGLEELRRVA
;
A
#
# COMPACT_ATOMS: atom_id res chain seq x y z
N MET A 1 -19.70 12.68 -34.11
CA MET A 1 -18.73 11.79 -33.41
C MET A 1 -17.64 12.66 -32.83
N ALA A 2 -17.20 12.41 -31.63
CA ALA A 2 -16.06 13.13 -31.08
C ALA A 2 -14.79 12.61 -31.78
N ASP A 3 -14.16 13.48 -32.58
CA ASP A 3 -13.00 13.09 -33.39
C ASP A 3 -11.68 13.18 -32.59
N THR A 4 -11.72 13.78 -31.38
CA THR A 4 -10.55 13.93 -30.51
C THR A 4 -10.87 13.59 -29.06
N LEU A 5 -9.82 13.27 -28.27
CA LEU A 5 -9.93 13.05 -26.82
C LEU A 5 -10.54 14.28 -26.11
N ALA A 6 -10.11 15.49 -26.50
CA ALA A 6 -10.61 16.73 -25.92
C ALA A 6 -12.11 16.97 -26.19
N ASP A 7 -12.61 16.59 -27.38
CA ASP A 7 -14.02 16.71 -27.72
C ASP A 7 -14.88 15.74 -26.91
N LEU A 8 -14.44 14.49 -26.81
CA LEU A 8 -15.13 13.47 -26.03
C LEU A 8 -15.12 13.82 -24.53
N SER A 9 -13.98 14.27 -24.00
CA SER A 9 -13.88 14.69 -22.60
C SER A 9 -14.85 15.83 -22.29
N ARG A 10 -14.94 16.85 -23.15
CA ARG A 10 -15.89 17.95 -22.98
C ARG A 10 -17.35 17.47 -23.00
N ALA A 11 -17.69 16.53 -23.87
CA ALA A 11 -19.04 15.98 -23.95
C ALA A 11 -19.41 15.21 -22.66
N ILE A 12 -18.52 14.34 -22.16
CA ILE A 12 -18.70 13.57 -20.91
C ILE A 12 -18.82 14.53 -19.70
N ILE A 13 -17.94 15.52 -19.60
CA ILE A 13 -17.96 16.53 -18.53
C ILE A 13 -19.27 17.32 -18.55
N ALA A 14 -19.75 17.73 -19.73
CA ALA A 14 -21.01 18.43 -19.86
C ALA A 14 -22.23 17.57 -19.49
N ALA A 15 -22.19 16.28 -19.84
CA ALA A 15 -23.23 15.30 -19.50
C ALA A 15 -23.18 14.85 -18.04
N ARG A 16 -22.04 14.98 -17.36
CA ARG A 16 -21.73 14.40 -16.03
C ARG A 16 -22.02 12.90 -15.95
N ALA A 17 -21.86 12.22 -17.06
CA ALA A 17 -22.11 10.78 -17.19
C ALA A 17 -21.18 10.19 -18.24
N VAL A 18 -20.79 8.94 -18.05
CA VAL A 18 -19.97 8.16 -18.96
C VAL A 18 -20.64 6.81 -19.18
N ASP A 19 -20.93 6.46 -20.43
CA ASP A 19 -21.48 5.17 -20.79
C ASP A 19 -20.38 4.20 -21.31
N GLU A 20 -20.76 2.95 -21.58
CA GLU A 20 -19.81 1.93 -22.07
C GLU A 20 -19.22 2.29 -23.45
N THR A 21 -19.98 2.97 -24.30
CA THR A 21 -19.53 3.40 -25.63
C THR A 21 -18.48 4.49 -25.51
N ASP A 22 -18.71 5.43 -24.58
CA ASP A 22 -17.73 6.46 -24.22
C ASP A 22 -16.43 5.85 -23.70
N VAL A 23 -16.52 4.88 -22.76
CA VAL A 23 -15.35 4.18 -22.22
C VAL A 23 -14.56 3.46 -23.32
N MET A 24 -15.25 2.76 -24.23
CA MET A 24 -14.58 2.10 -25.37
C MET A 24 -13.89 3.10 -26.29
N THR A 25 -14.50 4.26 -26.51
CA THR A 25 -13.94 5.31 -27.36
C THR A 25 -12.77 6.01 -26.66
N LEU A 26 -12.90 6.33 -25.36
CA LEU A 26 -11.81 6.84 -24.53
C LEU A 26 -10.61 5.89 -24.56
N ARG A 27 -10.84 4.59 -24.34
CA ARG A 27 -9.78 3.58 -24.37
C ARG A 27 -9.04 3.59 -25.72
N LYS A 28 -9.74 3.67 -26.83
CA LYS A 28 -9.10 3.77 -28.15
C LYS A 28 -8.27 5.03 -28.31
N LEU A 29 -8.79 6.18 -27.86
CA LEU A 29 -8.10 7.47 -28.00
C LEU A 29 -6.89 7.58 -27.06
N VAL A 30 -7.01 7.11 -25.84
CA VAL A 30 -5.95 7.10 -24.82
C VAL A 30 -4.74 6.25 -25.24
N TRP A 31 -5.00 5.11 -25.91
CA TRP A 31 -3.95 4.17 -26.32
C TRP A 31 -3.58 4.24 -27.81
N ALA A 32 -4.14 5.21 -28.58
CA ALA A 32 -3.96 5.31 -30.03
C ALA A 32 -2.50 5.49 -30.47
N ASP A 33 -1.72 6.30 -29.73
CA ASP A 33 -0.37 6.72 -30.12
C ASP A 33 0.74 6.11 -29.23
N GLN A 34 0.45 5.09 -28.44
CA GLN A 34 1.37 4.41 -27.51
C GLN A 34 2.06 5.35 -26.48
N ALA A 35 1.76 6.63 -26.47
CA ALA A 35 2.38 7.61 -25.59
C ALA A 35 1.36 8.24 -24.65
N LEU A 36 1.00 7.51 -23.58
CA LEU A 36 0.35 8.13 -22.45
C LEU A 36 1.24 9.27 -21.93
N ASN A 37 0.69 10.47 -21.95
CA ASN A 37 1.35 11.68 -21.46
C ASN A 37 0.45 12.41 -20.47
N ARG A 38 0.96 13.47 -19.85
CA ARG A 38 0.22 14.23 -18.84
C ARG A 38 -1.06 14.86 -19.38
N ASP A 39 -1.02 15.36 -20.60
CA ASP A 39 -2.20 16.03 -21.21
C ASP A 39 -3.36 15.04 -21.37
N VAL A 40 -3.06 13.80 -21.79
CA VAL A 40 -4.05 12.71 -21.87
C VAL A 40 -4.61 12.39 -20.49
N LEU A 41 -3.75 12.26 -19.47
CA LEU A 41 -4.18 11.98 -18.11
C LEU A 41 -4.98 13.14 -17.51
N ASP A 42 -4.63 14.38 -17.82
CA ASP A 42 -5.38 15.56 -17.37
C ASP A 42 -6.83 15.52 -17.82
N HIS A 43 -7.10 15.04 -19.02
CA HIS A 43 -8.47 14.81 -19.49
C HIS A 43 -9.18 13.71 -18.68
N LEU A 44 -8.49 12.62 -18.36
CA LEU A 44 -9.08 11.53 -17.58
C LEU A 44 -9.37 11.96 -16.13
N PHE A 45 -8.46 12.72 -15.51
CA PHE A 45 -8.69 13.30 -14.19
C PHE A 45 -9.89 14.27 -14.20
N GLN A 46 -9.98 15.17 -15.18
CA GLN A 46 -11.13 16.10 -15.29
C GLN A 46 -12.47 15.36 -15.43
N ILE A 47 -12.49 14.26 -16.17
CA ILE A 47 -13.69 13.40 -16.24
C ILE A 47 -13.97 12.79 -14.86
N ASN A 48 -12.98 12.17 -14.21
CA ASN A 48 -13.13 11.56 -12.90
C ASN A 48 -13.67 12.54 -11.86
N ASP A 49 -13.10 13.75 -11.78
CA ASP A 49 -13.51 14.81 -10.85
C ASP A 49 -14.95 15.30 -11.07
N THR A 50 -15.49 15.09 -12.28
CA THR A 50 -16.85 15.52 -12.65
C THR A 50 -17.89 14.46 -12.34
N LEU A 51 -17.49 13.18 -12.30
CA LEU A 51 -18.40 12.05 -12.11
C LEU A 51 -18.65 11.80 -10.62
N SER A 52 -19.89 11.91 -10.16
CA SER A 52 -20.26 11.58 -8.78
C SER A 52 -20.22 10.07 -8.49
N ALA A 53 -20.41 9.24 -9.51
CA ALA A 53 -20.35 7.78 -9.44
C ALA A 53 -19.85 7.22 -10.78
N PRO A 54 -18.52 7.10 -10.98
CA PRO A 54 -17.98 6.54 -12.20
C PRO A 54 -18.39 5.08 -12.36
N SER A 55 -18.67 4.65 -13.61
CA SER A 55 -18.88 3.23 -13.89
C SER A 55 -17.63 2.41 -13.62
N LEU A 56 -17.77 1.12 -13.26
CA LEU A 56 -16.63 0.23 -13.04
C LEU A 56 -15.69 0.22 -14.25
N ALA A 57 -16.24 0.16 -15.47
CA ALA A 57 -15.45 0.16 -16.70
C ALA A 57 -14.60 1.43 -16.87
N PHE A 58 -15.12 2.60 -16.47
CA PHE A 58 -14.34 3.83 -16.48
C PHE A 58 -13.28 3.83 -15.38
N ALA A 59 -13.64 3.43 -14.16
CA ALA A 59 -12.71 3.36 -13.03
C ALA A 59 -11.53 2.42 -13.33
N ASP A 60 -11.79 1.25 -13.93
CA ASP A 60 -10.74 0.30 -14.35
C ASP A 60 -9.83 0.89 -15.43
N MET A 61 -10.40 1.55 -16.45
CA MET A 61 -9.62 2.21 -17.50
C MET A 61 -8.79 3.37 -16.96
N PHE A 62 -9.36 4.19 -16.09
CA PHE A 62 -8.67 5.29 -15.42
C PHE A 62 -7.48 4.76 -14.61
N CYS A 63 -7.72 3.76 -13.76
CA CYS A 63 -6.69 3.10 -12.98
C CYS A 63 -5.57 2.56 -13.88
N GLU A 64 -5.90 1.78 -14.92
CA GLU A 64 -4.94 1.22 -15.87
C GLU A 64 -4.07 2.32 -16.51
N ALA A 65 -4.66 3.41 -16.95
CA ALA A 65 -3.93 4.50 -17.60
C ALA A 65 -2.97 5.22 -16.64
N VAL A 66 -3.44 5.56 -15.43
CA VAL A 66 -2.62 6.27 -14.45
C VAL A 66 -1.50 5.39 -13.92
N VAL A 67 -1.78 4.12 -13.61
CA VAL A 67 -0.77 3.13 -13.16
C VAL A 67 0.30 2.93 -14.24
N HIS A 68 -0.12 2.71 -15.49
CA HIS A 68 0.83 2.55 -16.59
C HIS A 68 1.73 3.78 -16.75
N TYR A 69 1.17 4.98 -16.72
CA TYR A 69 1.93 6.21 -16.80
C TYR A 69 2.93 6.34 -15.65
N ALA A 70 2.47 6.17 -14.40
CA ALA A 70 3.29 6.34 -13.21
C ALA A 70 4.50 5.41 -13.21
N LEU A 71 4.30 4.14 -13.58
CA LEU A 71 5.34 3.10 -13.56
C LEU A 71 6.32 3.18 -14.75
N ARG A 72 5.97 3.90 -15.83
CA ARG A 72 6.79 4.00 -17.04
C ARG A 72 7.60 5.29 -17.15
N GLN A 73 7.41 6.27 -16.24
CA GLN A 73 8.09 7.57 -16.30
C GLN A 73 9.56 7.54 -15.88
N SER A 74 9.99 6.53 -15.14
CA SER A 74 11.38 6.38 -14.74
C SER A 74 12.15 5.56 -15.79
N PRO A 75 13.44 5.87 -16.04
CA PRO A 75 14.33 5.00 -16.80
C PRO A 75 14.40 3.58 -16.22
N SER A 76 14.30 3.46 -14.88
CA SER A 76 14.06 2.19 -14.21
C SER A 76 12.54 1.98 -14.11
N HIS A 77 12.00 1.14 -14.99
CA HIS A 77 10.57 0.81 -14.93
C HIS A 77 10.18 0.35 -13.53
N ASN A 78 8.92 0.64 -13.15
CA ASN A 78 8.33 0.32 -11.85
C ASN A 78 8.94 1.08 -10.64
N PHE A 79 9.75 2.13 -10.88
CA PHE A 79 10.23 3.02 -9.82
C PHE A 79 9.46 4.34 -9.87
N ILE A 80 8.82 4.69 -8.77
CA ILE A 80 8.16 5.99 -8.61
C ILE A 80 9.20 6.99 -8.11
N THR A 81 9.46 8.01 -8.93
CA THR A 81 10.37 9.10 -8.55
C THR A 81 9.65 10.10 -7.65
N GLU A 82 10.39 10.87 -6.84
CA GLU A 82 9.84 12.01 -6.07
C GLU A 82 8.99 12.94 -6.94
N LYS A 83 9.46 13.24 -8.15
CA LYS A 83 8.73 14.08 -9.10
C LYS A 83 7.40 13.47 -9.52
N THR A 84 7.34 12.15 -9.71
CA THR A 84 6.12 11.43 -10.06
C THR A 84 5.20 11.34 -8.85
N ALA A 85 5.74 11.08 -7.66
CA ALA A 85 4.97 11.05 -6.42
C ALA A 85 4.30 12.40 -6.13
N HIS A 86 5.04 13.50 -6.20
CA HIS A 86 4.49 14.86 -6.02
C HIS A 86 3.42 15.19 -7.06
N TRP A 87 3.59 14.75 -8.31
CA TRP A 87 2.57 14.94 -9.33
C TRP A 87 1.32 14.13 -9.03
N LEU A 88 1.44 12.87 -8.62
CA LEU A 88 0.30 12.04 -8.18
C LEU A 88 -0.42 12.67 -6.99
N GLU A 89 0.32 13.11 -5.97
CA GLU A 89 -0.25 13.79 -4.80
C GLU A 89 -1.02 15.05 -5.20
N ALA A 90 -0.46 15.89 -6.07
CA ALA A 90 -1.10 17.11 -6.54
C ALA A 90 -2.37 16.84 -7.36
N ARG A 91 -2.46 15.67 -8.01
CA ARG A 91 -3.63 15.30 -8.81
C ARG A 91 -4.71 14.62 -7.98
N PHE A 92 -4.33 13.68 -7.12
CA PHE A 92 -5.26 12.95 -6.28
C PHE A 92 -5.74 13.74 -5.05
N CYS A 93 -4.93 14.66 -4.56
CA CYS A 93 -5.20 15.38 -3.32
C CYS A 93 -5.12 16.90 -3.54
N ALA A 94 -5.76 17.42 -4.59
CA ALA A 94 -5.72 18.84 -4.92
C ALA A 94 -6.20 19.74 -3.77
N ASP A 95 -7.16 19.27 -2.98
CA ASP A 95 -7.68 19.90 -1.77
C ASP A 95 -7.13 19.26 -0.46
N GLY A 96 -6.13 18.39 -0.55
CA GLY A 96 -5.53 17.66 0.55
C GLY A 96 -6.25 16.33 0.89
N ARG A 97 -7.29 15.95 0.13
CA ARG A 97 -8.08 14.74 0.34
C ARG A 97 -8.22 13.94 -0.95
N LEU A 98 -8.28 12.62 -0.80
CA LEU A 98 -8.76 11.71 -1.83
C LEU A 98 -10.30 11.70 -1.78
N GLU A 99 -10.95 12.06 -2.86
CA GLU A 99 -12.41 12.16 -2.89
C GLU A 99 -13.07 10.86 -3.35
N SER A 100 -12.43 10.13 -4.25
CA SER A 100 -13.03 8.97 -4.88
C SER A 100 -12.35 7.64 -4.49
N HIS A 101 -13.16 6.58 -4.47
CA HIS A 101 -12.67 5.22 -4.30
C HIS A 101 -11.73 4.81 -5.46
N ALA A 102 -12.02 5.26 -6.68
CA ALA A 102 -11.20 4.97 -7.86
C ALA A 102 -9.78 5.56 -7.72
N GLU A 103 -9.63 6.76 -7.15
CA GLU A 103 -8.34 7.38 -6.88
C GLU A 103 -7.54 6.61 -5.85
N LEU A 104 -8.18 6.21 -4.73
CA LEU A 104 -7.53 5.42 -3.70
C LEU A 104 -7.09 4.07 -4.24
N GLU A 105 -7.96 3.35 -4.96
CA GLU A 105 -7.60 2.08 -5.62
C GLU A 105 -6.47 2.25 -6.62
N THR A 106 -6.47 3.33 -7.40
CA THR A 106 -5.38 3.63 -8.33
C THR A 106 -4.05 3.81 -7.60
N LEU A 107 -4.05 4.53 -6.49
CA LEU A 107 -2.86 4.73 -5.67
C LEU A 107 -2.37 3.42 -5.04
N VAL A 108 -3.28 2.59 -4.54
CA VAL A 108 -2.97 1.25 -4.04
C VAL A 108 -2.33 0.40 -5.14
N HIS A 109 -2.90 0.36 -6.34
CA HIS A 109 -2.35 -0.40 -7.47
C HIS A 109 -0.96 0.09 -7.91
N ILE A 110 -0.72 1.41 -7.88
CA ILE A 110 0.62 1.95 -8.15
C ILE A 110 1.62 1.39 -7.13
N LEU A 111 1.30 1.45 -5.83
CA LEU A 111 2.18 1.01 -4.75
C LEU A 111 2.39 -0.51 -4.75
N GLU A 112 1.38 -1.32 -5.11
CA GLU A 112 1.51 -2.77 -5.23
C GLU A 112 2.45 -3.19 -6.38
N GLN A 113 2.44 -2.45 -7.49
CA GLN A 113 3.21 -2.78 -8.69
C GLN A 113 4.58 -2.10 -8.72
N ALA A 114 4.77 -1.02 -7.94
CA ALA A 114 6.06 -0.35 -7.85
C ALA A 114 7.08 -1.25 -7.14
N GLU A 115 8.31 -1.28 -7.64
CA GLU A 115 9.44 -1.90 -6.95
C GLU A 115 9.99 -0.98 -5.85
N ASN A 116 9.84 0.33 -6.04
CA ASN A 116 10.14 1.34 -5.05
C ASN A 116 9.30 2.60 -5.30
N ALA A 117 8.86 3.24 -4.23
CA ALA A 117 8.15 4.52 -4.24
C ALA A 117 8.53 5.32 -2.97
N PRO A 118 8.51 6.65 -2.98
CA PRO A 118 8.68 7.44 -1.78
C PRO A 118 7.69 7.05 -0.69
N GLU A 119 8.17 6.86 0.54
CA GLU A 119 7.35 6.47 1.70
C GLU A 119 6.19 7.44 1.91
N THR A 120 6.41 8.73 1.63
CA THR A 120 5.38 9.78 1.74
C THR A 120 4.11 9.45 0.99
N LEU A 121 4.23 8.84 -0.20
CA LEU A 121 3.07 8.47 -1.02
C LEU A 121 2.24 7.37 -0.35
N LYS A 122 2.88 6.38 0.24
CA LYS A 122 2.25 5.28 0.98
C LYS A 122 1.58 5.77 2.26
N LEU A 123 2.30 6.59 3.03
CA LEU A 123 1.76 7.22 4.24
C LEU A 123 0.56 8.13 3.94
N ARG A 124 0.57 8.82 2.79
CA ARG A 124 -0.58 9.61 2.35
C ARG A 124 -1.81 8.75 2.13
N ALA A 125 -1.67 7.62 1.44
CA ALA A 125 -2.78 6.69 1.22
C ALA A 125 -3.33 6.13 2.54
N ILE A 126 -2.46 5.73 3.47
CA ILE A 126 -2.86 5.25 4.80
C ILE A 126 -3.60 6.36 5.57
N ALA A 127 -3.09 7.61 5.54
CA ALA A 127 -3.73 8.74 6.22
C ALA A 127 -5.13 9.07 5.68
N GLN A 128 -5.41 8.81 4.39
CA GLN A 128 -6.76 8.99 3.84
C GLN A 128 -7.73 7.94 4.37
N ILE A 129 -7.28 6.69 4.49
CA ILE A 129 -8.11 5.62 5.10
C ILE A 129 -8.32 5.92 6.59
N GLU A 130 -7.28 6.30 7.33
CA GLU A 130 -7.37 6.74 8.72
C GLU A 130 -8.41 7.86 8.89
N SER A 131 -8.33 8.90 8.05
CA SER A 131 -9.29 10.00 8.07
C SER A 131 -10.72 9.53 7.81
N ALA A 132 -10.92 8.61 6.86
CA ALA A 132 -12.22 8.05 6.56
C ALA A 132 -12.78 7.24 7.75
N ILE A 133 -11.95 6.44 8.41
CA ILE A 133 -12.30 5.69 9.62
C ILE A 133 -12.76 6.65 10.73
N LEU A 134 -11.96 7.70 10.99
CA LEU A 134 -12.20 8.61 12.11
C LEU A 134 -13.41 9.52 11.89
N THR A 135 -13.58 10.02 10.66
CA THR A 135 -14.62 11.01 10.35
C THR A 135 -15.91 10.38 9.80
N GLY A 136 -15.83 9.14 9.33
CA GLY A 136 -16.92 8.49 8.60
C GLY A 136 -17.13 9.05 7.18
N ILE A 137 -16.21 9.88 6.68
CA ILE A 137 -16.28 10.53 5.37
C ILE A 137 -14.96 10.29 4.63
N GLY A 138 -15.03 9.83 3.39
CA GLY A 138 -13.83 9.63 2.57
C GLY A 138 -14.01 8.55 1.49
N PRO A 139 -12.93 8.20 0.78
CA PRO A 139 -12.99 7.31 -0.37
C PRO A 139 -13.40 5.87 -0.04
N THR A 140 -13.33 5.46 1.22
CA THR A 140 -13.73 4.12 1.68
C THR A 140 -15.16 4.09 2.22
N ARG A 141 -15.81 5.24 2.38
CA ARG A 141 -17.13 5.37 3.01
C ARG A 141 -18.19 5.78 2.01
N LYS A 142 -19.30 5.04 1.96
CA LYS A 142 -20.47 5.42 1.18
C LYS A 142 -21.40 6.29 2.02
N ALA A 143 -22.05 7.28 1.40
CA ALA A 143 -23.01 8.13 2.07
C ALA A 143 -24.14 7.28 2.70
N GLY A 144 -24.28 7.32 4.03
CA GLY A 144 -25.31 6.60 4.79
C GLY A 144 -24.84 5.37 5.57
N ASP A 145 -23.63 4.89 5.34
CA ASP A 145 -23.13 3.61 5.94
C ASP A 145 -22.21 3.84 7.15
N ILE A 146 -22.44 4.91 7.91
CA ILE A 146 -21.36 5.50 8.67
C ILE A 146 -21.48 5.27 10.16
N ARG A 147 -20.52 4.51 10.69
CA ARG A 147 -20.12 4.60 12.09
C ARG A 147 -18.68 5.13 12.14
N PRO A 148 -18.48 6.46 12.34
CA PRO A 148 -17.14 6.99 12.58
C PRO A 148 -16.49 6.28 13.77
N GLY A 149 -15.18 6.07 13.70
CA GLY A 149 -14.45 5.36 14.75
C GLY A 149 -14.59 3.85 14.71
N THR A 150 -15.00 3.25 13.59
CA THR A 150 -14.98 1.79 13.38
C THR A 150 -14.19 1.45 12.13
N VAL A 151 -13.42 0.36 12.17
CA VAL A 151 -12.69 -0.17 11.02
C VAL A 151 -13.51 -1.27 10.37
N ASP A 152 -13.88 -1.11 9.10
CA ASP A 152 -14.61 -2.13 8.35
C ASP A 152 -13.69 -3.10 7.59
N ALA A 153 -14.27 -4.18 7.04
CA ALA A 153 -13.50 -5.22 6.35
C ALA A 153 -12.88 -4.73 5.02
N ALA A 154 -13.49 -3.75 4.35
CA ALA A 154 -12.95 -3.18 3.12
C ALA A 154 -11.73 -2.31 3.45
N GLU A 155 -11.79 -1.52 4.51
CA GLU A 155 -10.66 -0.72 5.01
C GLU A 155 -9.51 -1.61 5.48
N VAL A 156 -9.79 -2.70 6.19
CA VAL A 156 -8.76 -3.69 6.56
C VAL A 156 -8.08 -4.26 5.31
N THR A 157 -8.85 -4.56 4.27
CA THR A 157 -8.31 -5.08 3.01
C THR A 157 -7.40 -4.06 2.33
N LEU A 158 -7.81 -2.80 2.25
CA LEU A 158 -7.02 -1.72 1.66
C LEU A 158 -5.76 -1.43 2.47
N LEU A 159 -5.88 -1.31 3.80
CA LEU A 159 -4.73 -1.13 4.69
C LEU A 159 -3.73 -2.29 4.54
N ARG A 160 -4.21 -3.53 4.47
CA ARG A 160 -3.35 -4.70 4.26
C ARG A 160 -2.59 -4.62 2.94
N ARG A 161 -3.27 -4.27 1.87
CA ARG A 161 -2.66 -4.10 0.54
C ARG A 161 -1.60 -3.00 0.56
N LEU A 162 -1.87 -1.87 1.21
CA LEU A 162 -0.91 -0.77 1.35
C LEU A 162 0.29 -1.15 2.20
N ILE A 163 0.06 -1.66 3.40
CA ILE A 163 1.12 -2.00 4.37
C ILE A 163 2.10 -3.01 3.78
N PHE A 164 1.61 -4.02 3.07
CA PHE A 164 2.44 -5.06 2.45
C PHE A 164 2.71 -4.82 0.95
N ALA A 165 2.42 -3.61 0.43
CA ALA A 165 2.83 -3.21 -0.91
C ALA A 165 4.36 -3.13 -1.00
N ARG A 166 4.92 -3.52 -2.16
CA ARG A 166 6.36 -3.46 -2.41
C ARG A 166 6.89 -2.04 -2.53
N GLY A 167 6.05 -1.13 -3.04
CA GLY A 167 6.37 0.29 -3.14
C GLY A 167 6.54 0.91 -1.76
N GLY A 168 7.73 1.41 -1.49
CA GLY A 168 8.15 2.03 -0.24
C GLY A 168 9.64 1.80 0.00
N ASP A 169 10.28 2.65 0.79
CA ASP A 169 11.74 2.60 1.02
C ASP A 169 12.18 1.31 1.74
N SER A 170 11.28 0.67 2.44
CA SER A 170 11.52 -0.54 3.24
C SER A 170 11.08 -1.84 2.55
N GLY A 171 10.55 -1.78 1.32
CA GLY A 171 10.05 -2.95 0.59
C GLY A 171 8.89 -3.64 1.32
N LEU A 172 9.06 -4.90 1.72
CA LEU A 172 8.03 -5.68 2.45
C LEU A 172 8.09 -5.50 3.98
N VAL A 173 9.00 -4.67 4.48
CA VAL A 173 9.12 -4.35 5.92
C VAL A 173 8.23 -3.15 6.23
N VAL A 174 7.46 -3.28 7.29
CA VAL A 174 6.62 -2.18 7.79
C VAL A 174 7.50 -1.13 8.47
N SER A 175 7.42 0.11 8.03
CA SER A 175 8.19 1.21 8.62
C SER A 175 7.66 1.62 10.00
N ALA A 176 8.45 2.37 10.76
CA ALA A 176 8.01 2.93 12.04
C ALA A 176 6.80 3.86 11.87
N HIS A 177 6.81 4.71 10.84
CA HIS A 177 5.70 5.61 10.56
C HIS A 177 4.41 4.88 10.19
N GLU A 178 4.50 3.77 9.44
CA GLU A 178 3.34 2.94 9.13
C GLU A 178 2.79 2.26 10.39
N ALA A 179 3.68 1.73 11.24
CA ALA A 179 3.28 1.13 12.51
C ALA A 179 2.64 2.17 13.46
N GLU A 180 3.19 3.39 13.55
CA GLU A 180 2.60 4.50 14.32
C GLU A 180 1.19 4.86 13.83
N ARG A 181 0.95 4.86 12.51
CA ARG A 181 -0.40 5.07 11.96
C ARG A 181 -1.37 3.98 12.37
N LEU A 182 -0.92 2.72 12.38
CA LEU A 182 -1.75 1.61 12.86
C LEU A 182 -2.08 1.73 14.35
N PHE A 183 -1.15 2.18 15.19
CA PHE A 183 -1.43 2.49 16.60
C PHE A 183 -2.44 3.63 16.73
N SER A 184 -2.30 4.72 15.96
CA SER A 184 -3.27 5.82 15.94
C SER A 184 -4.69 5.34 15.60
N ILE A 185 -4.84 4.51 14.56
CA ILE A 185 -6.14 3.92 14.21
C ILE A 185 -6.66 3.03 15.35
N LYS A 186 -5.80 2.18 15.94
CA LYS A 186 -6.15 1.29 17.05
C LYS A 186 -6.69 2.09 18.25
N ASP A 187 -5.96 3.12 18.67
CA ASP A 187 -6.35 3.92 19.83
C ASP A 187 -7.67 4.65 19.60
N ALA A 188 -7.86 5.20 18.41
CA ALA A 188 -9.07 5.92 18.06
C ALA A 188 -10.32 5.02 17.88
N THR A 189 -10.12 3.73 17.62
CA THR A 189 -11.21 2.75 17.40
C THR A 189 -11.30 1.73 18.54
N LEU A 190 -10.68 2.01 19.68
CA LEU A 190 -10.67 1.12 20.83
C LEU A 190 -12.08 0.91 21.39
N GLY A 191 -12.49 -0.35 21.52
CA GLY A 191 -13.83 -0.73 22.02
C GLY A 191 -14.96 -0.59 20.98
N ALA A 192 -14.66 -0.20 19.75
CA ALA A 192 -15.62 -0.20 18.65
C ALA A 192 -15.86 -1.63 18.09
N ASP A 193 -16.95 -1.80 17.34
CA ASP A 193 -17.28 -3.04 16.64
C ASP A 193 -16.47 -3.13 15.33
N ASN A 194 -15.15 -3.27 15.46
CA ASN A 194 -14.23 -3.36 14.35
C ASN A 194 -14.33 -4.71 13.64
N ALA A 195 -13.99 -4.75 12.34
CA ALA A 195 -13.90 -5.98 11.59
C ALA A 195 -12.91 -6.96 12.26
N ARG A 196 -13.23 -8.26 12.23
CA ARG A 196 -12.45 -9.33 12.90
C ARG A 196 -11.00 -9.38 12.39
N GLU A 197 -10.82 -9.09 11.11
CA GLU A 197 -9.55 -9.09 10.41
C GLU A 197 -8.62 -7.95 10.85
N TRP A 198 -9.17 -6.91 11.51
CA TRP A 198 -8.40 -5.76 12.01
C TRP A 198 -7.34 -6.18 13.03
N THR A 199 -7.73 -7.01 14.01
CA THR A 199 -6.78 -7.53 15.01
C THR A 199 -5.61 -8.26 14.36
N LEU A 200 -5.89 -9.11 13.36
CA LEU A 200 -4.87 -9.86 12.66
C LEU A 200 -3.95 -8.95 11.85
N LEU A 201 -4.50 -7.96 11.16
CA LEU A 201 -3.70 -6.99 10.40
C LEU A 201 -2.78 -6.21 11.32
N PHE A 202 -3.31 -5.65 12.42
CA PHE A 202 -2.53 -4.90 13.39
C PHE A 202 -1.36 -5.71 13.94
N VAL A 203 -1.64 -6.91 14.44
CA VAL A 203 -0.63 -7.81 15.02
C VAL A 203 0.45 -8.19 14.00
N GLN A 204 0.05 -8.55 12.78
CA GLN A 204 1.00 -8.92 11.72
C GLN A 204 1.86 -7.75 11.25
N ALA A 205 1.28 -6.57 11.09
CA ALA A 205 2.00 -5.41 10.60
C ALA A 205 2.99 -4.87 11.63
N VAL A 206 2.55 -4.69 12.89
CA VAL A 206 3.43 -4.23 13.96
C VAL A 206 4.47 -5.29 14.30
N GLY A 207 4.09 -6.57 14.31
CA GLY A 207 5.04 -7.69 14.47
C GLY A 207 6.10 -7.73 13.37
N ASN A 208 5.70 -7.50 12.11
CA ASN A 208 6.65 -7.37 10.99
C ASN A 208 7.62 -6.21 11.22
N HIS A 209 7.13 -5.03 11.63
CA HIS A 209 7.98 -3.89 11.95
C HIS A 209 9.06 -4.25 12.99
N LEU A 210 8.66 -4.87 14.09
CA LEU A 210 9.55 -5.20 15.20
C LEU A 210 10.56 -6.32 14.90
N MET A 211 10.23 -7.25 13.99
CA MET A 211 11.05 -8.44 13.74
C MET A 211 11.84 -8.38 12.42
N ALA A 212 11.45 -7.52 11.48
CA ALA A 212 12.02 -7.52 10.14
C ALA A 212 12.97 -6.35 9.85
N HIS A 213 13.08 -5.37 10.75
CA HIS A 213 13.86 -4.15 10.51
C HIS A 213 15.35 -4.41 10.22
N ASN A 214 15.90 -5.52 10.67
CA ASN A 214 17.31 -5.88 10.43
C ASN A 214 17.54 -6.73 9.17
N ALA A 215 16.49 -7.26 8.52
CA ALA A 215 16.62 -8.29 7.49
C ALA A 215 16.44 -7.79 6.04
N PHE A 216 15.88 -6.60 5.82
CA PHE A 216 15.50 -6.17 4.47
C PHE A 216 15.91 -4.71 4.18
N ARG A 217 16.95 -4.54 3.38
CA ARG A 217 17.13 -3.30 2.61
C ARG A 217 16.43 -3.46 1.26
N GLY A 218 15.46 -2.59 0.98
CA GLY A 218 14.89 -2.47 -0.36
C GLY A 218 16.01 -2.19 -1.38
N ILE A 219 15.87 -2.67 -2.61
CA ILE A 219 16.80 -2.39 -3.70
C ILE A 219 16.77 -0.89 -3.97
N SER A 220 17.91 -0.20 -3.86
CA SER A 220 18.00 1.22 -4.18
C SER A 220 17.76 1.45 -5.68
N ARG A 221 17.36 2.67 -6.04
CA ARG A 221 17.17 3.05 -7.45
C ARG A 221 18.44 2.86 -8.29
N GLU A 222 19.62 3.14 -7.71
CA GLU A 222 20.91 2.96 -8.35
C GLU A 222 21.20 1.47 -8.60
N GLU A 223 20.90 0.62 -7.64
CA GLU A 223 21.04 -0.84 -7.76
C GLU A 223 20.10 -1.41 -8.81
N ALA A 224 18.83 -0.99 -8.82
CA ALA A 224 17.87 -1.40 -9.83
C ALA A 224 18.27 -0.93 -11.23
N THR A 225 18.78 0.30 -11.37
CA THR A 225 19.29 0.80 -12.65
C THR A 225 20.49 -0.01 -13.14
N ARG A 226 21.41 -0.40 -12.24
CA ARG A 226 22.52 -1.29 -12.57
C ARG A 226 22.07 -2.67 -12.99
N LEU A 227 21.11 -3.26 -12.25
CA LEU A 227 20.56 -4.58 -12.56
C LEU A 227 19.84 -4.57 -13.91
N ASN A 228 19.04 -3.55 -14.19
CA ASN A 228 18.39 -3.39 -15.49
C ASN A 228 19.39 -3.23 -16.63
N ALA A 229 20.45 -2.42 -16.47
CA ALA A 229 21.48 -2.28 -17.47
C ALA A 229 22.24 -3.59 -17.75
N VAL A 230 22.49 -4.41 -16.73
CA VAL A 230 23.10 -5.74 -16.88
C VAL A 230 22.14 -6.71 -17.56
N MET A 231 20.84 -6.60 -17.32
CA MET A 231 19.82 -7.45 -17.94
C MET A 231 19.56 -7.09 -19.42
N ASP A 232 19.62 -5.81 -19.75
CA ASP A 232 19.50 -5.33 -21.15
C ASP A 232 20.68 -5.80 -22.01
N ASP A 233 21.89 -5.87 -21.42
CA ASP A 233 23.10 -6.33 -22.11
C ASP A 233 23.18 -7.86 -22.26
N ALA A 234 22.42 -8.62 -21.47
CA ALA A 234 22.53 -10.08 -21.37
C ALA A 234 21.49 -10.88 -22.19
N GLN A 235 20.60 -10.28 -22.99
CA GLN A 235 19.53 -10.97 -23.74
C GLN A 235 18.80 -12.09 -22.95
N VAL A 236 18.64 -11.95 -21.66
CA VAL A 236 17.96 -12.96 -20.81
C VAL A 236 16.47 -12.71 -20.82
N SER A 237 15.73 -13.74 -21.19
CA SER A 237 14.26 -13.75 -21.24
C SER A 237 13.62 -13.36 -19.89
N ILE A 238 13.25 -12.09 -19.77
CA ILE A 238 12.64 -11.45 -18.58
C ILE A 238 11.29 -12.12 -18.22
N GLY A 239 10.55 -12.65 -19.21
CA GLY A 239 9.28 -13.32 -19.00
C GLY A 239 9.34 -14.56 -18.10
N GLY A 240 10.47 -15.28 -18.08
CA GLY A 240 10.65 -16.46 -17.25
C GLY A 240 10.97 -16.14 -15.77
N PHE A 241 11.55 -14.98 -15.50
CA PHE A 241 11.87 -14.52 -14.14
C PHE A 241 10.63 -13.92 -13.46
N LEU A 242 9.92 -13.02 -14.15
CA LEU A 242 8.69 -12.41 -13.64
C LEU A 242 7.59 -13.45 -13.38
N ARG A 243 7.46 -14.48 -14.20
CA ARG A 243 6.53 -15.57 -13.98
C ARG A 243 6.86 -16.37 -12.72
N ARG A 244 8.13 -16.61 -12.42
CA ARG A 244 8.56 -17.30 -11.18
C ARG A 244 8.34 -16.47 -9.92
N VAL A 245 8.46 -15.15 -10.00
CA VAL A 245 8.17 -14.24 -8.90
C VAL A 245 6.66 -14.11 -8.67
N SER A 246 5.85 -14.02 -9.75
CA SER A 246 4.39 -14.00 -9.69
C SER A 246 3.79 -15.29 -9.13
N ASP A 247 4.31 -16.45 -9.54
CA ASP A 247 3.85 -17.77 -9.05
C ASP A 247 4.20 -18.02 -7.58
N SER A 248 5.16 -17.27 -7.02
CA SER A 248 5.53 -17.33 -5.60
C SER A 248 4.59 -16.52 -4.69
N PHE A 249 3.77 -15.64 -5.25
CA PHE A 249 2.80 -14.80 -4.54
C PHE A 249 1.36 -15.29 -4.69
N SER A 250 1.10 -16.50 -4.23
CA SER A 250 -0.28 -16.97 -4.06
C SER A 250 -0.87 -16.39 -2.78
N LEU A 251 -2.10 -15.84 -2.86
CA LEU A 251 -2.87 -15.33 -1.71
C LEU A 251 -2.94 -16.35 -0.55
N LYS A 252 -2.87 -17.65 -0.85
CA LYS A 252 -2.80 -18.72 0.16
C LYS A 252 -1.54 -18.67 1.01
N THR A 253 -0.45 -18.10 0.49
CA THR A 253 0.83 -17.97 1.20
C THR A 253 0.78 -16.82 2.21
N LEU A 254 0.04 -15.75 1.92
CA LEU A 254 -0.14 -14.60 2.82
C LEU A 254 -1.07 -14.90 4.02
N LEU A 255 -1.91 -15.92 3.90
CA LEU A 255 -2.84 -16.34 4.96
C LEU A 255 -2.26 -17.39 5.91
N SER A 256 -1.03 -17.85 5.67
CA SER A 256 -0.34 -18.80 6.53
C SER A 256 0.65 -18.05 7.42
N PRO A 257 0.59 -18.18 8.75
CA PRO A 257 1.55 -17.55 9.67
C PRO A 257 3.02 -17.86 9.33
N LYS A 258 3.30 -19.04 8.77
CA LYS A 258 4.63 -19.44 8.31
C LYS A 258 5.11 -18.73 7.05
N ALA A 259 4.23 -18.17 6.26
CA ALA A 259 4.57 -17.56 4.97
C ALA A 259 4.81 -16.06 5.05
N ALA A 260 4.30 -15.38 6.08
CA ALA A 260 4.59 -13.97 6.35
C ALA A 260 6.09 -13.73 6.64
N PHE A 261 6.84 -14.76 6.99
CA PHE A 261 8.24 -14.69 7.39
C PHE A 261 9.19 -15.52 6.50
N GLY A 262 9.00 -15.47 5.18
CA GLY A 262 10.04 -15.84 4.23
C GLY A 262 10.32 -17.33 4.08
N GLY A 263 9.29 -18.10 3.74
CA GLY A 263 9.44 -19.49 3.27
C GLY A 263 9.97 -19.60 1.84
N GLN A 264 11.08 -18.96 1.52
CA GLN A 264 11.94 -19.35 0.39
C GLN A 264 13.20 -20.00 0.97
N GLU A 265 13.46 -21.23 0.52
CA GLU A 265 14.69 -21.93 0.75
C GLU A 265 15.89 -21.06 0.32
N ARG A 266 16.34 -20.19 1.23
CA ARG A 266 17.68 -19.63 1.12
C ARG A 266 18.65 -20.72 1.56
N ARG A 267 19.53 -21.10 0.65
CA ARG A 267 20.72 -21.86 0.99
C ARG A 267 21.38 -21.21 2.19
N TRP A 268 21.33 -21.89 3.34
CA TRP A 268 22.23 -21.90 4.49
C TRP A 268 23.23 -20.74 4.56
N ALA A 269 22.75 -19.53 4.82
CA ALA A 269 23.56 -18.52 5.46
C ALA A 269 23.24 -18.62 6.96
N ASP A 270 24.21 -19.04 7.71
CA ASP A 270 24.35 -19.09 9.17
C ASP A 270 23.04 -19.02 9.98
N GLU A 271 22.65 -20.12 10.63
CA GLU A 271 21.53 -20.17 11.59
C GLU A 271 21.61 -19.06 12.64
N ASN A 272 22.83 -18.60 12.96
CA ASN A 272 23.11 -17.50 13.88
C ASN A 272 22.71 -16.11 13.28
N ALA A 273 22.85 -15.92 11.97
CA ALA A 273 22.39 -14.67 11.31
C ALA A 273 20.86 -14.60 11.28
N ILE A 274 20.19 -15.74 11.04
CA ILE A 274 18.72 -15.83 11.06
C ILE A 274 18.16 -15.62 12.47
N ALA A 275 18.85 -16.11 13.50
CA ALA A 275 18.46 -15.90 14.89
C ALA A 275 18.69 -14.43 15.32
N ALA A 276 19.76 -13.79 14.84
CA ALA A 276 20.01 -12.37 15.08
C ALA A 276 18.99 -11.48 14.37
N ASP A 277 18.57 -11.84 13.16
CA ASP A 277 17.56 -11.12 12.38
C ASP A 277 16.15 -11.18 13.00
N ARG A 278 15.87 -12.20 13.83
CA ARG A 278 14.61 -12.35 14.57
C ARG A 278 14.65 -11.77 15.98
N ALA A 279 15.79 -11.31 16.42
CA ALA A 279 15.92 -10.71 17.75
C ALA A 279 15.41 -9.27 17.70
N ILE A 280 14.37 -8.97 18.48
CA ILE A 280 13.91 -7.60 18.68
C ILE A 280 14.98 -6.85 19.47
N ILE A 281 15.52 -5.80 18.87
CA ILE A 281 16.57 -4.99 19.48
C ILE A 281 15.98 -4.01 20.52
N ARG A 282 16.86 -3.48 21.38
CA ARG A 282 16.44 -2.63 22.50
C ARG A 282 15.65 -1.36 22.05
N SER A 283 16.04 -0.75 20.95
CA SER A 283 15.33 0.43 20.42
C SER A 283 13.89 0.13 19.98
N GLU A 284 13.64 -1.07 19.46
CA GLU A 284 12.31 -1.54 19.07
C GLU A 284 11.44 -1.82 20.29
N VAL A 285 12.04 -2.38 21.35
CA VAL A 285 11.38 -2.55 22.64
C VAL A 285 11.04 -1.21 23.27
N ASP A 286 11.95 -0.25 23.25
CA ASP A 286 11.75 1.09 23.81
C ASP A 286 10.68 1.85 23.00
N TRP A 287 10.67 1.71 21.67
CA TRP A 287 9.62 2.22 20.81
C TRP A 287 8.26 1.58 21.14
N LEU A 288 8.18 0.24 21.22
CA LEU A 288 6.93 -0.45 21.55
C LEU A 288 6.41 -0.06 22.94
N LYS A 289 7.32 0.08 23.93
CA LYS A 289 6.98 0.58 25.26
C LYS A 289 6.35 1.98 25.18
N SER A 290 6.90 2.87 24.35
CA SER A 290 6.35 4.23 24.20
C SER A 290 4.94 4.23 23.59
N GLN A 291 4.62 3.26 22.72
CA GLN A 291 3.29 3.11 22.13
C GLN A 291 2.27 2.53 23.13
N ILE A 292 2.65 1.49 23.89
CA ILE A 292 1.75 0.77 24.82
C ILE A 292 1.53 1.56 26.13
N VAL A 293 2.54 2.26 26.65
CA VAL A 293 2.46 2.96 27.95
C VAL A 293 1.73 4.29 27.86
N ALA A 294 1.40 4.76 26.65
CA ALA A 294 0.79 6.07 26.46
C ALA A 294 -0.54 6.23 27.23
N ASP A 295 -1.32 5.16 27.46
CA ASP A 295 -2.61 5.19 28.14
C ASP A 295 -2.69 4.37 29.45
N ALA A 296 -1.57 3.88 29.94
CA ALA A 296 -1.42 3.16 31.24
C ALA A 296 -2.24 1.87 31.41
N LYS A 297 -2.84 1.33 30.35
CA LYS A 297 -3.56 0.05 30.35
C LYS A 297 -3.35 -0.68 29.02
N THR A 298 -2.86 -1.91 29.10
CA THR A 298 -2.73 -2.77 27.92
C THR A 298 -4.08 -3.26 27.42
N ASP A 299 -4.43 -2.93 26.19
CA ASP A 299 -5.69 -3.34 25.55
C ASP A 299 -5.61 -4.76 24.95
N ALA A 300 -6.74 -5.22 24.37
CA ALA A 300 -6.83 -6.57 23.81
C ALA A 300 -5.95 -6.79 22.57
N LEU A 301 -5.75 -5.75 21.72
CA LEU A 301 -4.90 -5.83 20.54
C LEU A 301 -3.42 -5.85 20.92
N GLU A 302 -3.03 -5.08 21.91
CA GLU A 302 -1.68 -5.06 22.47
C GLU A 302 -1.32 -6.40 23.13
N LYS A 303 -2.27 -6.99 23.87
CA LYS A 303 -2.10 -8.36 24.42
C LYS A 303 -1.91 -9.39 23.31
N ALA A 304 -2.71 -9.31 22.25
CA ALA A 304 -2.57 -10.19 21.09
C ALA A 304 -1.21 -10.00 20.38
N LEU A 305 -0.74 -8.74 20.26
CA LEU A 305 0.57 -8.42 19.71
C LEU A 305 1.69 -9.01 20.56
N LEU A 306 1.67 -8.81 21.88
CA LEU A 306 2.68 -9.34 22.79
C LEU A 306 2.70 -10.88 22.80
N ALA A 307 1.53 -11.54 22.70
CA ALA A 307 1.43 -12.98 22.55
C ALA A 307 2.06 -13.46 21.25
N PHE A 308 1.74 -12.81 20.12
CA PHE A 308 2.30 -13.12 18.81
C PHE A 308 3.83 -12.99 18.79
N ILE A 309 4.37 -11.89 19.33
CA ILE A 309 5.82 -11.69 19.43
C ILE A 309 6.47 -12.82 20.25
N ALA A 310 5.84 -13.24 21.36
CA ALA A 310 6.35 -14.31 22.20
C ALA A 310 6.37 -15.68 21.51
N GLU A 311 5.43 -15.93 20.60
CA GLU A 311 5.37 -17.18 19.83
C GLU A 311 6.40 -17.21 18.69
N GLU A 312 6.67 -16.06 18.08
CA GLU A 312 7.53 -15.96 16.88
C GLU A 312 9.02 -15.75 17.24
N THR A 313 9.34 -15.26 18.45
CA THR A 313 10.73 -15.02 18.87
C THR A 313 11.27 -16.18 19.71
N ALA A 314 12.42 -16.73 19.30
CA ALA A 314 13.08 -17.83 20.02
C ALA A 314 13.62 -17.41 21.40
N SER A 315 13.88 -16.11 21.61
CA SER A 315 14.29 -15.53 22.88
C SER A 315 13.67 -14.16 23.05
N LEU A 316 12.91 -13.96 24.11
CA LEU A 316 12.34 -12.67 24.46
C LEU A 316 13.41 -11.75 25.05
N ASN A 317 13.47 -10.51 24.55
CA ASN A 317 14.23 -9.45 25.22
C ASN A 317 13.65 -9.22 26.63
N PRO A 318 14.47 -9.03 27.69
CA PRO A 318 13.98 -8.82 29.06
C PRO A 318 12.94 -7.69 29.18
N GLY A 319 13.05 -6.66 28.34
CA GLY A 319 12.08 -5.57 28.30
C GLY A 319 10.71 -5.97 27.78
N LEU A 320 10.62 -6.95 26.89
CA LEU A 320 9.35 -7.52 26.39
C LEU A 320 8.72 -8.45 27.43
N GLU A 321 9.54 -9.19 28.20
CA GLU A 321 9.04 -9.99 29.32
C GLU A 321 8.41 -9.11 30.41
N GLU A 322 9.00 -7.94 30.67
CA GLU A 322 8.46 -6.97 31.61
C GLU A 322 7.10 -6.43 31.14
N LEU A 323 6.98 -6.00 29.86
CA LEU A 323 5.72 -5.57 29.27
C LEU A 323 4.64 -6.65 29.37
N ARG A 324 5.00 -7.90 29.09
CA ARG A 324 4.08 -9.03 29.16
C ARG A 324 3.59 -9.36 30.58
N ARG A 325 4.40 -9.06 31.61
CA ARG A 325 3.99 -9.26 33.02
C ARG A 325 3.04 -8.17 33.51
N VAL A 326 3.10 -6.98 32.92
CA VAL A 326 2.27 -5.82 33.28
C VAL A 326 0.96 -5.80 32.48
N ALA A 327 0.92 -6.45 31.29
CA ALA A 327 -0.24 -6.61 30.43
C ALA A 327 -1.20 -7.72 30.92
#